data_a9798e47e841f7bd3547685abbc5a7de
#
_entry.id   a9798e47e841f7bd3547685abbc5a7de
#
_cell.length_a   1.000
_cell.length_b   1.000
_cell.length_c   1.000
_cell.angle_alpha   90.00
_cell.angle_beta   90.00
_cell.angle_gamma   90.00
#
_symmetry.space_group_name_H-M   'P 1'
#
loop_
_entity.id
_entity.type
_entity.pdbx_description
1 polymer ?
#
loop_
_entity_poly.entity_id
_entity_poly.type
_entity_poly.pdbx_seq_one_letter_code
_entity_poly.pdbx_strand_id
1 'polypeptide(L)'
;MAEQKKMVEAITPMEEDFAKWYTDIVKKAELMDYSGVRGCMVIEPYGYAIWENIHDILDKRFKELGHENVAMPMFIPESLLQKEKDHVEGFAPEVLWVTHGGEEELQERMCVRPTSETLFCDHYAKVIHSWRDLPKLYNQWCSVVRWEKTTRPFLRSVEFHWQEGHTMHETAEEAKAETEQMLKVYAEFCENDLAIPVIKGRKTDKEKFAGAEATYTIEAMMHDGKALQAGTSHYFGDGFAKAFDITFQDRENQSRYPHQTSWGMSTRIIGGIIMTHGDNNGLVLPPAVAPIQVMVIPVAMHKEGVLEKAAELRDRLKKNFRVKMDDSDQSPGWKFAQYEMKGVPLRLEIGPKDIEKNQCVLVRRSDREKIFVSLDNLEEAVAEQLEEVRRGIYQKALERRESMTYTAKTMEELKAVADEKPGFIKAMWCGDEACEEKLKEAAGVSSRCMPFEQEEVAETCVCCGKKAKTMVYWGKSY
;
A
#
# COMPACT_ATOMS: atom_id res chain seq x y z
N MET A 1 5.53 15.79 45.97
CA MET A 1 4.65 15.90 44.80
C MET A 1 4.53 14.47 44.22
N ALA A 2 3.34 13.89 44.20
CA ALA A 2 3.16 12.57 43.64
C ALA A 2 3.41 12.66 42.13
N GLU A 3 4.38 11.92 41.60
CA GLU A 3 4.55 11.72 40.15
C GLU A 3 3.23 11.26 39.57
N GLN A 4 2.61 12.09 38.71
CA GLN A 4 1.47 11.68 37.92
C GLN A 4 1.94 10.51 37.02
N LYS A 5 1.45 9.32 37.29
CA LYS A 5 1.67 8.14 36.41
C LYS A 5 1.28 8.53 34.99
N LYS A 6 2.27 8.58 34.11
CA LYS A 6 2.08 8.87 32.69
C LYS A 6 1.13 7.81 32.12
N MET A 7 -0.08 8.20 31.75
CA MET A 7 -1.04 7.31 31.09
C MET A 7 -0.83 7.41 29.58
N VAL A 8 -1.07 6.29 28.87
CA VAL A 8 -1.16 6.33 27.40
C VAL A 8 -2.43 7.08 27.06
N GLU A 9 -2.29 8.13 26.28
CA GLU A 9 -3.43 8.97 25.89
C GLU A 9 -4.37 8.18 24.96
N ALA A 10 -5.67 8.27 25.23
CA ALA A 10 -6.69 7.71 24.33
C ALA A 10 -6.69 8.45 22.98
N ILE A 11 -7.07 7.72 21.93
CA ILE A 11 -7.33 8.29 20.61
C ILE A 11 -8.80 8.60 20.44
N THR A 12 -9.14 9.49 19.49
CA THR A 12 -10.54 9.75 19.11
C THR A 12 -11.17 8.45 18.61
N PRO A 13 -12.38 8.10 19.07
CA PRO A 13 -13.09 6.92 18.55
C PRO A 13 -13.35 7.04 17.04
N MET A 14 -13.23 5.92 16.32
CA MET A 14 -13.42 5.86 14.87
C MET A 14 -14.79 6.35 14.43
N GLU A 15 -15.81 6.02 15.20
CA GLU A 15 -17.22 6.36 14.94
C GLU A 15 -17.52 7.84 15.17
N GLU A 16 -16.73 8.52 15.99
CA GLU A 16 -16.87 9.94 16.28
C GLU A 16 -16.25 10.80 15.18
N ASP A 17 -15.00 10.54 14.82
CA ASP A 17 -14.27 11.22 13.74
C ASP A 17 -13.20 10.30 13.15
N PHE A 18 -13.52 9.68 12.03
CA PHE A 18 -12.61 8.75 11.34
C PHE A 18 -11.31 9.42 10.90
N ALA A 19 -11.37 10.67 10.46
CA ALA A 19 -10.19 11.40 10.01
C ALA A 19 -9.23 11.71 11.17
N LYS A 20 -9.79 12.09 12.30
CA LYS A 20 -9.03 12.37 13.52
C LYS A 20 -8.51 11.09 14.15
N TRP A 21 -9.32 10.02 14.21
CA TRP A 21 -8.89 8.68 14.62
C TRP A 21 -7.64 8.23 13.86
N TYR A 22 -7.67 8.34 12.52
CA TYR A 22 -6.55 7.99 11.67
C TYR A 22 -5.28 8.80 12.01
N THR A 23 -5.42 10.13 12.14
CA THR A 23 -4.29 11.00 12.44
C THR A 23 -3.76 10.77 13.85
N ASP A 24 -4.64 10.50 14.82
CA ASP A 24 -4.24 10.15 16.19
C ASP A 24 -3.40 8.86 16.22
N ILE A 25 -3.80 7.83 15.49
CA ILE A 25 -3.00 6.59 15.37
C ILE A 25 -1.62 6.89 14.76
N VAL A 26 -1.58 7.60 13.63
CA VAL A 26 -0.31 7.93 12.96
C VAL A 26 0.69 8.58 13.91
N LYS A 27 0.21 9.55 14.72
CA LYS A 27 1.06 10.27 15.68
C LYS A 27 1.39 9.45 16.90
N LYS A 28 0.40 8.83 17.55
CA LYS A 28 0.59 8.15 18.83
C LYS A 28 1.29 6.80 18.71
N ALA A 29 1.16 6.13 17.57
CA ALA A 29 1.98 4.96 17.24
C ALA A 29 3.40 5.31 16.75
N GLU A 30 3.74 6.60 16.68
CA GLU A 30 5.06 7.09 16.24
C GLU A 30 5.40 6.62 14.81
N LEU A 31 4.46 6.79 13.89
CA LEU A 31 4.65 6.38 12.50
C LEU A 31 5.15 7.52 11.62
N MET A 32 4.62 8.73 11.81
CA MET A 32 4.91 9.89 10.99
C MET A 32 4.58 11.18 11.74
N ASP A 33 5.38 12.22 11.51
CA ASP A 33 5.12 13.57 12.04
C ASP A 33 5.30 14.63 10.96
N TYR A 34 4.78 15.82 11.21
CA TYR A 34 4.89 16.95 10.29
C TYR A 34 6.31 17.50 10.27
N SER A 35 6.76 17.90 9.08
CA SER A 35 8.04 18.61 8.91
C SER A 35 7.83 20.12 8.74
N GLY A 36 8.92 20.86 8.68
CA GLY A 36 8.90 22.27 8.30
C GLY A 36 8.62 22.52 6.80
N VAL A 37 8.57 21.46 5.99
CA VAL A 37 8.29 21.55 4.56
C VAL A 37 6.84 21.20 4.31
N ARG A 38 6.09 22.10 3.72
CA ARG A 38 4.64 21.93 3.49
C ARG A 38 4.35 20.66 2.69
N GLY A 39 3.52 19.78 3.27
CA GLY A 39 3.06 18.55 2.62
C GLY A 39 4.09 17.43 2.58
N CYS A 40 5.32 17.67 3.02
CA CYS A 40 6.35 16.66 3.22
C CYS A 40 6.41 16.31 4.71
N MET A 41 6.55 15.04 5.05
CA MET A 41 6.47 14.56 6.40
C MET A 41 7.71 13.77 6.78
N VAL A 42 7.99 13.72 8.09
CA VAL A 42 9.01 12.83 8.64
C VAL A 42 8.37 11.48 8.88
N ILE A 43 8.84 10.44 8.21
CA ILE A 43 8.48 9.07 8.59
C ILE A 43 9.39 8.67 9.75
N GLU A 44 8.79 8.46 10.92
CA GLU A 44 9.53 8.12 12.13
C GLU A 44 10.08 6.69 12.10
N PRO A 45 11.04 6.33 12.96
CA PRO A 45 11.72 5.03 12.89
C PRO A 45 10.76 3.83 12.91
N TYR A 46 9.67 3.88 13.69
CA TYR A 46 8.70 2.79 13.74
C TYR A 46 7.89 2.66 12.44
N GLY A 47 7.46 3.79 11.88
CA GLY A 47 6.79 3.83 10.57
C GLY A 47 7.72 3.42 9.42
N TYR A 48 8.98 3.88 9.47
CA TYR A 48 9.95 3.51 8.44
C TYR A 48 10.33 2.02 8.47
N ALA A 49 10.42 1.43 9.67
CA ALA A 49 10.66 -0.01 9.81
C ALA A 49 9.52 -0.87 9.22
N ILE A 50 8.27 -0.38 9.23
CA ILE A 50 7.18 -1.04 8.48
C ILE A 50 7.48 -1.00 6.98
N TRP A 51 7.93 0.15 6.47
CA TRP A 51 8.29 0.31 5.06
C TRP A 51 9.48 -0.57 4.67
N GLU A 52 10.51 -0.68 5.51
CA GLU A 52 11.64 -1.58 5.29
C GLU A 52 11.19 -3.05 5.17
N ASN A 53 10.28 -3.51 6.03
CA ASN A 53 9.73 -4.87 5.93
C ASN A 53 8.92 -5.06 4.64
N ILE A 54 8.14 -4.06 4.19
CA ILE A 54 7.43 -4.08 2.90
C ILE A 54 8.44 -4.18 1.75
N HIS A 55 9.48 -3.34 1.80
CA HIS A 55 10.57 -3.36 0.84
C HIS A 55 11.22 -4.74 0.73
N ASP A 56 11.62 -5.33 1.84
CA ASP A 56 12.32 -6.62 1.86
C ASP A 56 11.47 -7.75 1.25
N ILE A 57 10.17 -7.78 1.55
CA ILE A 57 9.25 -8.80 1.02
C ILE A 57 9.06 -8.62 -0.49
N LEU A 58 8.78 -7.41 -0.95
CA LEU A 58 8.52 -7.14 -2.37
C LEU A 58 9.79 -7.24 -3.20
N ASP A 59 10.90 -6.67 -2.74
CA ASP A 59 12.19 -6.70 -3.45
C ASP A 59 12.67 -8.13 -3.69
N LYS A 60 12.50 -9.00 -2.70
CA LYS A 60 12.79 -10.43 -2.84
C LYS A 60 11.96 -11.06 -3.97
N ARG A 61 10.63 -10.80 -4.01
CA ARG A 61 9.75 -11.32 -5.06
C ARG A 61 10.11 -10.79 -6.44
N PHE A 62 10.44 -9.51 -6.55
CA PHE A 62 10.88 -8.93 -7.82
C PHE A 62 12.16 -9.59 -8.33
N LYS A 63 13.15 -9.80 -7.48
CA LYS A 63 14.38 -10.49 -7.83
C LYS A 63 14.18 -11.96 -8.20
N GLU A 64 13.28 -12.66 -7.53
CA GLU A 64 12.88 -14.04 -7.89
C GLU A 64 12.26 -14.12 -9.29
N LEU A 65 11.62 -13.03 -9.75
CA LEU A 65 11.07 -12.90 -11.11
C LEU A 65 12.06 -12.34 -12.14
N GLY A 66 13.32 -12.09 -11.73
CA GLY A 66 14.38 -11.64 -12.61
C GLY A 66 14.52 -10.11 -12.72
N HIS A 67 13.82 -9.34 -11.92
CA HIS A 67 13.94 -7.88 -11.92
C HIS A 67 15.22 -7.43 -11.20
N GLU A 68 15.80 -6.34 -11.70
CA GLU A 68 17.02 -5.74 -11.15
C GLU A 68 16.76 -4.31 -10.69
N ASN A 69 17.34 -3.94 -9.55
CA ASN A 69 17.20 -2.59 -9.04
C ASN A 69 18.20 -1.64 -9.70
N VAL A 70 17.73 -0.45 -10.06
CA VAL A 70 18.51 0.65 -10.59
C VAL A 70 18.25 1.92 -9.81
N ALA A 71 19.05 2.95 -10.04
CA ALA A 71 18.81 4.30 -9.52
C ALA A 71 18.85 5.31 -10.67
N MET A 72 17.71 5.95 -10.93
CA MET A 72 17.61 7.02 -11.90
C MET A 72 17.79 8.38 -11.21
N PRO A 73 18.22 9.43 -11.96
CA PRO A 73 18.32 10.79 -11.43
C PRO A 73 17.00 11.30 -10.85
N MET A 74 17.09 12.16 -9.84
CA MET A 74 15.92 12.80 -9.23
C MET A 74 15.29 13.85 -10.15
N PHE A 75 16.08 14.52 -10.99
CA PHE A 75 15.66 15.64 -11.81
C PHE A 75 15.39 15.22 -13.25
N ILE A 76 14.35 15.79 -13.84
CA ILE A 76 13.97 15.59 -15.23
C ILE A 76 14.04 16.95 -15.93
N PRO A 77 14.88 17.14 -16.97
CA PRO A 77 14.87 18.32 -17.80
C PRO A 77 13.50 18.53 -18.47
N GLU A 78 13.04 19.77 -18.61
CA GLU A 78 11.75 20.08 -19.22
C GLU A 78 11.64 19.49 -20.63
N SER A 79 12.70 19.59 -21.43
CA SER A 79 12.76 19.04 -22.79
C SER A 79 12.55 17.52 -22.84
N LEU A 80 13.03 16.79 -21.80
CA LEU A 80 12.84 15.36 -21.70
C LEU A 80 11.41 15.02 -21.29
N LEU A 81 10.83 15.79 -20.36
CA LEU A 81 9.45 15.60 -19.92
C LEU A 81 8.45 15.81 -21.08
N GLN A 82 8.72 16.77 -21.95
CA GLN A 82 7.82 17.15 -23.06
C GLN A 82 7.81 16.17 -24.25
N LYS A 83 8.69 15.16 -24.27
CA LYS A 83 8.74 14.21 -25.41
C LYS A 83 7.48 13.35 -25.55
N GLU A 84 6.77 13.08 -24.48
CA GLU A 84 5.51 12.32 -24.49
C GLU A 84 4.37 13.23 -24.01
N LYS A 85 3.50 13.65 -24.96
CA LYS A 85 2.52 14.71 -24.73
C LYS A 85 1.44 14.35 -23.71
N ASP A 86 0.87 13.15 -23.81
CA ASP A 86 -0.22 12.72 -22.93
C ASP A 86 0.26 12.59 -21.47
N HIS A 87 1.50 12.14 -21.30
CA HIS A 87 2.15 12.06 -20.00
C HIS A 87 2.36 13.44 -19.38
N VAL A 88 2.84 14.40 -20.19
CA VAL A 88 3.03 15.80 -19.76
C VAL A 88 1.71 16.42 -19.31
N GLU A 89 0.66 16.30 -20.11
CA GLU A 89 -0.66 16.86 -19.80
C GLU A 89 -1.22 16.31 -18.50
N GLY A 90 -0.99 15.01 -18.21
CA GLY A 90 -1.41 14.37 -16.97
C GLY A 90 -0.68 14.88 -15.72
N PHE A 91 0.60 15.21 -15.82
CA PHE A 91 1.43 15.60 -14.67
C PHE A 91 1.73 17.10 -14.56
N ALA A 92 1.49 17.89 -15.59
CA ALA A 92 1.83 19.32 -15.60
C ALA A 92 1.36 20.12 -14.37
N PRO A 93 0.16 19.87 -13.79
CA PRO A 93 -0.30 20.58 -12.61
C PRO A 93 0.42 20.20 -11.31
N GLU A 94 1.09 19.06 -11.28
CA GLU A 94 1.65 18.46 -10.07
C GLU A 94 3.19 18.48 -10.02
N VAL A 95 3.84 19.11 -10.97
CA VAL A 95 5.31 19.14 -11.08
C VAL A 95 5.89 20.25 -10.21
N LEU A 96 6.91 19.92 -9.42
CA LEU A 96 7.75 20.88 -8.70
C LEU A 96 8.95 21.26 -9.57
N TRP A 97 9.04 22.53 -9.96
CA TRP A 97 10.10 23.06 -10.83
C TRP A 97 11.31 23.54 -10.05
N VAL A 98 12.50 23.20 -10.55
CA VAL A 98 13.81 23.69 -10.10
C VAL A 98 14.34 24.63 -11.18
N THR A 99 14.59 25.89 -10.83
CA THR A 99 14.97 26.95 -11.75
C THR A 99 16.39 27.48 -11.54
N HIS A 100 17.00 27.18 -10.38
CA HIS A 100 18.34 27.67 -10.03
C HIS A 100 19.24 26.52 -9.56
N GLY A 101 20.53 26.61 -9.88
CA GLY A 101 21.62 25.81 -9.34
C GLY A 101 22.58 26.73 -8.58
N GLY A 102 22.57 26.68 -7.25
CA GLY A 102 23.20 27.72 -6.44
C GLY A 102 22.49 29.07 -6.63
N GLU A 103 23.25 30.11 -6.98
CA GLU A 103 22.70 31.44 -7.26
C GLU A 103 22.41 31.71 -8.76
N GLU A 104 22.78 30.75 -9.61
CA GLU A 104 22.63 30.90 -11.07
C GLU A 104 21.31 30.31 -11.55
N GLU A 105 20.62 31.03 -12.44
CA GLU A 105 19.44 30.53 -13.13
C GLU A 105 19.86 29.43 -14.13
N LEU A 106 19.14 28.33 -14.15
CA LEU A 106 19.38 27.23 -15.08
C LEU A 106 19.00 27.64 -16.50
N GLN A 107 19.80 27.26 -17.49
CA GLN A 107 19.47 27.46 -18.91
C GLN A 107 18.19 26.75 -19.32
N GLU A 108 17.91 25.61 -18.70
CA GLU A 108 16.69 24.85 -18.84
C GLU A 108 16.23 24.45 -17.44
N ARG A 109 14.97 24.73 -17.09
CA ARG A 109 14.42 24.29 -15.83
C ARG A 109 14.26 22.77 -15.78
N MET A 110 14.35 22.22 -14.61
CA MET A 110 14.15 20.80 -14.34
C MET A 110 12.99 20.62 -13.39
N CYS A 111 12.30 19.51 -13.44
CA CYS A 111 11.37 19.14 -12.38
C CYS A 111 11.95 18.05 -11.46
N VAL A 112 11.50 18.05 -10.22
CA VAL A 112 11.68 16.89 -9.37
C VAL A 112 10.72 15.80 -9.88
N ARG A 113 11.21 14.58 -10.10
CA ARG A 113 10.44 13.49 -10.71
C ARG A 113 9.10 13.25 -10.02
N PRO A 114 7.96 13.33 -10.73
CA PRO A 114 6.67 12.88 -10.23
C PRO A 114 6.46 11.38 -10.45
N THR A 115 7.18 10.84 -11.43
CA THR A 115 7.32 9.44 -11.88
C THR A 115 8.49 9.39 -12.86
N SER A 116 8.97 8.24 -13.26
CA SER A 116 10.27 8.13 -13.96
C SER A 116 10.21 7.56 -15.37
N GLU A 117 9.03 7.40 -15.99
CA GLU A 117 8.88 6.83 -17.34
C GLU A 117 9.85 7.48 -18.34
N THR A 118 9.92 8.81 -18.36
CA THR A 118 10.77 9.55 -19.32
C THR A 118 12.26 9.33 -19.07
N LEU A 119 12.69 9.21 -17.81
CA LEU A 119 14.09 8.91 -17.47
C LEU A 119 14.47 7.49 -17.91
N PHE A 120 13.59 6.51 -17.67
CA PHE A 120 13.82 5.14 -18.12
C PHE A 120 13.87 5.05 -19.63
N CYS A 121 12.98 5.75 -20.34
CA CYS A 121 12.96 5.77 -21.81
C CYS A 121 14.24 6.42 -22.38
N ASP A 122 14.72 7.53 -21.80
CA ASP A 122 15.99 8.14 -22.22
C ASP A 122 17.19 7.18 -22.04
N HIS A 123 17.19 6.42 -20.94
CA HIS A 123 18.22 5.40 -20.70
C HIS A 123 18.06 4.22 -21.67
N TYR A 124 16.85 3.70 -21.84
CA TYR A 124 16.58 2.55 -22.71
C TYR A 124 16.93 2.81 -24.18
N ALA A 125 16.74 4.04 -24.66
CA ALA A 125 17.18 4.44 -26.00
C ALA A 125 18.70 4.26 -26.23
N LYS A 126 19.49 4.25 -25.15
CA LYS A 126 20.96 4.09 -25.20
C LYS A 126 21.43 2.65 -25.06
N VAL A 127 20.58 1.74 -24.55
CA VAL A 127 21.01 0.39 -24.18
C VAL A 127 20.20 -0.74 -24.86
N ILE A 128 19.13 -0.41 -25.59
CA ILE A 128 18.31 -1.36 -26.33
C ILE A 128 18.58 -1.16 -27.84
N HIS A 129 19.16 -2.16 -28.49
CA HIS A 129 19.50 -2.13 -29.91
C HIS A 129 19.16 -3.44 -30.62
N SER A 130 19.05 -4.53 -29.88
CA SER A 130 18.80 -5.88 -30.40
C SER A 130 17.78 -6.60 -29.51
N TRP A 131 17.08 -7.56 -30.10
CA TRP A 131 16.21 -8.47 -29.35
C TRP A 131 16.92 -9.17 -28.18
N ARG A 132 18.27 -9.29 -28.25
CA ARG A 132 19.07 -9.88 -27.16
C ARG A 132 19.16 -8.97 -25.93
N ASP A 133 18.87 -7.69 -26.07
CA ASP A 133 18.86 -6.74 -24.97
C ASP A 133 17.54 -6.75 -24.19
N LEU A 134 16.54 -7.48 -24.69
CA LEU A 134 15.19 -7.59 -24.12
C LEU A 134 14.97 -8.99 -23.49
N PRO A 135 14.10 -9.08 -22.46
CA PRO A 135 13.45 -7.95 -21.80
C PRO A 135 14.39 -7.15 -20.90
N LYS A 136 14.10 -5.86 -20.70
CA LYS A 136 14.67 -5.05 -19.62
C LYS A 136 13.69 -5.05 -18.45
N LEU A 137 14.11 -5.54 -17.31
CA LEU A 137 13.27 -5.73 -16.11
C LEU A 137 13.83 -4.92 -14.95
N TYR A 138 13.64 -3.58 -15.00
CA TYR A 138 14.21 -2.69 -14.01
C TYR A 138 13.15 -2.16 -13.03
N ASN A 139 13.56 -2.03 -11.78
CA ASN A 139 12.81 -1.44 -10.69
C ASN A 139 13.68 -0.42 -9.96
N GLN A 140 13.09 0.60 -9.37
CA GLN A 140 13.79 1.45 -8.41
C GLN A 140 12.96 1.71 -7.17
N TRP A 141 13.64 1.76 -6.03
CA TRP A 141 13.11 2.24 -4.76
C TRP A 141 13.55 3.68 -4.58
N CYS A 142 12.60 4.60 -4.49
CA CYS A 142 12.92 6.02 -4.44
C CYS A 142 11.79 6.84 -3.83
N SER A 143 12.03 8.15 -3.65
CA SER A 143 10.97 9.12 -3.44
C SER A 143 10.63 9.85 -4.74
N VAL A 144 9.40 10.33 -4.83
CA VAL A 144 8.89 11.21 -5.88
C VAL A 144 8.13 12.37 -5.27
N VAL A 145 7.96 13.44 -6.05
CA VAL A 145 7.29 14.66 -5.62
C VAL A 145 6.12 14.97 -6.54
N ARG A 146 4.93 15.07 -5.95
CA ARG A 146 3.71 15.53 -6.62
C ARG A 146 3.11 16.67 -5.82
N TRP A 147 2.97 17.85 -6.44
CA TRP A 147 2.55 19.06 -5.75
C TRP A 147 1.05 19.01 -5.45
N GLU A 148 0.72 18.42 -4.31
CA GLU A 148 -0.65 18.22 -3.86
C GLU A 148 -1.15 19.42 -3.07
N LYS A 149 -2.40 19.84 -3.34
CA LYS A 149 -3.04 20.95 -2.63
C LYS A 149 -3.48 20.54 -1.21
N THR A 150 -3.96 19.31 -1.07
CA THR A 150 -4.45 18.75 0.19
C THR A 150 -3.67 17.49 0.50
N THR A 151 -3.09 17.42 1.69
CA THR A 151 -2.25 16.31 2.12
C THR A 151 -2.83 15.57 3.33
N ARG A 152 -2.54 14.28 3.43
CA ARG A 152 -2.89 13.42 4.54
C ARG A 152 -1.78 12.39 4.76
N PRO A 153 -1.31 12.17 5.99
CA PRO A 153 -0.21 11.23 6.26
C PRO A 153 -0.37 9.90 5.54
N PHE A 154 0.68 9.39 4.90
CA PHE A 154 0.74 8.21 4.05
C PHE A 154 -0.17 8.21 2.82
N LEU A 155 -1.39 8.69 2.89
CA LEU A 155 -2.39 8.59 1.83
C LEU A 155 -2.14 9.55 0.68
N ARG A 156 -1.74 10.78 1.00
CA ARG A 156 -1.46 11.83 0.04
C ARG A 156 -0.46 12.82 0.63
N SER A 157 0.78 12.76 0.16
CA SER A 157 1.88 13.65 0.56
C SER A 157 2.50 14.27 -0.66
N VAL A 158 3.12 15.43 -0.50
CA VAL A 158 3.87 16.08 -1.59
C VAL A 158 5.07 15.23 -1.98
N GLU A 159 5.85 14.77 -1.01
CA GLU A 159 6.88 13.76 -1.21
C GLU A 159 6.44 12.44 -0.58
N PHE A 160 6.64 11.33 -1.27
CA PHE A 160 6.38 9.99 -0.75
C PHE A 160 7.37 8.97 -1.29
N HIS A 161 7.59 7.91 -0.52
CA HIS A 161 8.41 6.77 -0.94
C HIS A 161 7.55 5.74 -1.66
N TRP A 162 8.15 5.13 -2.65
CA TRP A 162 7.56 4.04 -3.42
C TRP A 162 8.61 3.14 -4.05
N GLN A 163 8.16 2.12 -4.72
CA GLN A 163 8.89 1.45 -5.78
C GLN A 163 8.16 1.68 -7.10
N GLU A 164 8.91 1.78 -8.18
CA GLU A 164 8.41 1.84 -9.54
C GLU A 164 9.22 0.91 -10.43
N GLY A 165 8.51 -0.04 -11.04
CA GLY A 165 9.09 -0.90 -12.07
C GLY A 165 8.82 -0.32 -13.44
N HIS A 166 9.79 -0.39 -14.32
CA HIS A 166 9.69 0.03 -15.71
C HIS A 166 10.37 -1.00 -16.59
N THR A 167 9.60 -1.70 -17.41
CA THR A 167 10.12 -2.82 -18.20
C THR A 167 9.88 -2.60 -19.69
N MET A 168 10.75 -3.20 -20.51
CA MET A 168 10.64 -3.22 -21.97
C MET A 168 10.72 -4.65 -22.47
N HIS A 169 9.85 -4.97 -23.43
CA HIS A 169 9.65 -6.32 -23.96
C HIS A 169 9.68 -6.35 -25.50
N GLU A 170 10.06 -7.49 -26.06
CA GLU A 170 10.08 -7.68 -27.52
C GLU A 170 8.68 -7.59 -28.11
N THR A 171 7.68 -8.17 -27.44
CA THR A 171 6.31 -8.27 -27.95
C THR A 171 5.27 -7.66 -27.01
N ALA A 172 4.10 -7.34 -27.57
CA ALA A 172 2.95 -6.88 -26.79
C ALA A 172 2.46 -7.96 -25.82
N GLU A 173 2.50 -9.23 -26.22
CA GLU A 173 2.08 -10.37 -25.41
C GLU A 173 2.95 -10.51 -24.16
N GLU A 174 4.27 -10.40 -24.31
CA GLU A 174 5.21 -10.44 -23.19
C GLU A 174 4.97 -9.28 -22.22
N ALA A 175 4.79 -8.06 -22.73
CA ALA A 175 4.53 -6.88 -21.91
C ALA A 175 3.18 -6.98 -21.16
N LYS A 176 2.14 -7.49 -21.80
CA LYS A 176 0.85 -7.74 -21.15
C LYS A 176 0.96 -8.81 -20.06
N ALA A 177 1.69 -9.88 -20.32
CA ALA A 177 1.95 -10.94 -19.32
C ALA A 177 2.69 -10.37 -18.10
N GLU A 178 3.70 -9.52 -18.32
CA GLU A 178 4.40 -8.82 -17.23
C GLU A 178 3.46 -7.92 -16.44
N THR A 179 2.61 -7.15 -17.12
CA THR A 179 1.63 -6.27 -16.46
C THR A 179 0.70 -7.05 -15.52
N GLU A 180 0.19 -8.18 -15.98
CA GLU A 180 -0.67 -9.05 -15.18
C GLU A 180 0.08 -9.76 -14.05
N GLN A 181 1.32 -10.23 -14.32
CA GLN A 181 2.18 -10.85 -13.31
C GLN A 181 2.44 -9.91 -12.14
N MET A 182 2.79 -8.65 -12.40
CA MET A 182 3.11 -7.70 -11.35
C MET A 182 1.87 -7.26 -10.57
N LEU A 183 0.70 -7.17 -11.20
CA LEU A 183 -0.56 -6.98 -10.48
C LEU A 183 -0.84 -8.15 -9.52
N LYS A 184 -0.60 -9.38 -9.97
CA LYS A 184 -0.75 -10.60 -9.16
C LYS A 184 0.20 -10.58 -7.96
N VAL A 185 1.46 -10.19 -8.14
CA VAL A 185 2.43 -10.04 -7.05
C VAL A 185 1.91 -9.07 -5.98
N TYR A 186 1.38 -7.92 -6.39
CA TYR A 186 0.80 -6.96 -5.46
C TYR A 186 -0.44 -7.48 -4.74
N ALA A 187 -1.33 -8.17 -5.46
CA ALA A 187 -2.52 -8.76 -4.85
C ALA A 187 -2.17 -9.82 -3.82
N GLU A 188 -1.27 -10.74 -4.15
CA GLU A 188 -0.77 -11.78 -3.24
C GLU A 188 -0.07 -11.19 -2.02
N PHE A 189 0.71 -10.13 -2.22
CA PHE A 189 1.34 -9.41 -1.12
C PHE A 189 0.29 -8.78 -0.19
N CYS A 190 -0.71 -8.09 -0.72
CA CYS A 190 -1.77 -7.50 0.09
C CYS A 190 -2.56 -8.57 0.86
N GLU A 191 -2.94 -9.66 0.21
CA GLU A 191 -3.77 -10.71 0.82
C GLU A 191 -3.02 -11.58 1.82
N ASN A 192 -1.81 -12.02 1.47
CA ASN A 192 -1.05 -12.97 2.27
C ASN A 192 -0.20 -12.31 3.36
N ASP A 193 0.49 -11.21 3.04
CA ASP A 193 1.43 -10.56 3.98
C ASP A 193 0.77 -9.42 4.75
N LEU A 194 -0.10 -8.63 4.11
CA LEU A 194 -0.78 -7.51 4.74
C LEU A 194 -2.17 -7.88 5.29
N ALA A 195 -2.67 -9.07 4.99
CA ALA A 195 -4.02 -9.51 5.35
C ALA A 195 -5.13 -8.55 4.87
N ILE A 196 -4.92 -7.90 3.72
CA ILE A 196 -5.87 -6.96 3.10
C ILE A 196 -6.50 -7.63 1.88
N PRO A 197 -7.80 -8.00 1.93
CA PRO A 197 -8.48 -8.53 0.76
C PRO A 197 -8.66 -7.44 -0.31
N VAL A 198 -8.30 -7.73 -1.55
CA VAL A 198 -8.33 -6.78 -2.66
C VAL A 198 -9.19 -7.29 -3.82
N ILE A 199 -9.72 -6.35 -4.60
CA ILE A 199 -10.41 -6.61 -5.87
C ILE A 199 -9.46 -6.25 -6.99
N LYS A 200 -9.19 -7.20 -7.88
CA LYS A 200 -8.33 -7.03 -9.06
C LYS A 200 -9.20 -6.66 -10.27
N GLY A 201 -8.79 -5.67 -11.03
CA GLY A 201 -9.52 -5.30 -12.23
C GLY A 201 -8.79 -4.29 -13.09
N ARG A 202 -9.43 -3.96 -14.23
CA ARG A 202 -8.98 -2.93 -15.14
C ARG A 202 -9.67 -1.60 -14.83
N LYS A 203 -8.95 -0.50 -14.93
CA LYS A 203 -9.52 0.85 -14.92
C LYS A 203 -10.28 1.13 -16.21
N THR A 204 -11.28 2.00 -16.13
CA THR A 204 -11.91 2.57 -17.32
C THR A 204 -10.90 3.45 -18.08
N ASP A 205 -11.18 3.73 -19.35
CA ASP A 205 -10.28 4.57 -20.15
C ASP A 205 -10.16 5.99 -19.60
N LYS A 206 -11.17 6.48 -18.87
CA LYS A 206 -11.15 7.75 -18.15
C LYS A 206 -10.22 7.75 -16.93
N GLU A 207 -10.18 6.66 -16.20
CA GLU A 207 -9.42 6.53 -14.94
C GLU A 207 -8.05 5.88 -15.11
N LYS A 208 -7.66 5.53 -16.35
CA LYS A 208 -6.34 4.96 -16.64
C LYS A 208 -5.22 5.96 -16.45
N PHE A 209 -4.03 5.48 -16.21
CA PHE A 209 -2.82 6.29 -16.08
C PHE A 209 -2.49 7.01 -17.40
N ALA A 210 -2.05 8.26 -17.31
CA ALA A 210 -1.72 9.09 -18.47
C ALA A 210 -0.62 8.45 -19.34
N GLY A 211 -0.90 8.27 -20.62
CA GLY A 211 -0.02 7.61 -21.58
C GLY A 211 -0.14 6.09 -21.64
N ALA A 212 -0.88 5.44 -20.73
CA ALA A 212 -1.08 3.99 -20.76
C ALA A 212 -2.21 3.59 -21.72
N GLU A 213 -2.05 2.45 -22.40
CA GLU A 213 -3.13 1.81 -23.15
C GLU A 213 -4.11 1.10 -22.20
N ALA A 214 -3.59 0.50 -21.14
CA ALA A 214 -4.40 -0.14 -20.10
C ALA A 214 -3.77 0.05 -18.72
N THR A 215 -4.61 0.28 -17.72
CA THR A 215 -4.23 0.32 -16.31
C THR A 215 -5.00 -0.73 -15.54
N TYR A 216 -4.27 -1.57 -14.83
CA TYR A 216 -4.82 -2.54 -13.88
C TYR A 216 -4.57 -2.07 -12.46
N THR A 217 -5.46 -2.47 -11.55
CA THR A 217 -5.47 -1.99 -10.17
C THR A 217 -5.87 -3.09 -9.21
N ILE A 218 -5.43 -2.95 -7.97
CA ILE A 218 -5.99 -3.65 -6.82
C ILE A 218 -6.66 -2.63 -5.91
N GLU A 219 -7.93 -2.84 -5.62
CA GLU A 219 -8.76 -1.94 -4.81
C GLU A 219 -9.10 -2.59 -3.48
N ALA A 220 -8.82 -1.90 -2.38
CA ALA A 220 -9.14 -2.33 -1.03
C ALA A 220 -10.27 -1.47 -0.45
N MET A 221 -11.04 -2.04 0.49
CA MET A 221 -12.07 -1.30 1.22
C MET A 221 -11.58 -0.96 2.63
N MET A 222 -11.69 0.31 3.00
CA MET A 222 -11.32 0.82 4.31
C MET A 222 -12.49 0.72 5.29
N HIS A 223 -12.25 0.96 6.58
CA HIS A 223 -13.29 0.91 7.62
C HIS A 223 -14.49 1.82 7.34
N ASP A 224 -14.26 2.99 6.75
CA ASP A 224 -15.30 3.95 6.41
C ASP A 224 -16.02 3.65 5.07
N GLY A 225 -15.73 2.50 4.46
CA GLY A 225 -16.31 2.07 3.20
C GLY A 225 -15.77 2.74 1.96
N LYS A 226 -14.75 3.60 2.08
CA LYS A 226 -14.08 4.16 0.91
C LYS A 226 -13.07 3.19 0.33
N ALA A 227 -12.90 3.28 -0.98
CA ALA A 227 -11.89 2.54 -1.70
C ALA A 227 -10.50 3.15 -1.53
N LEU A 228 -9.49 2.28 -1.41
CA LEU A 228 -8.09 2.63 -1.54
C LEU A 228 -7.49 1.87 -2.72
N GLN A 229 -6.92 2.60 -3.69
CA GLN A 229 -6.07 2.02 -4.71
C GLN A 229 -4.75 1.62 -4.06
N ALA A 230 -4.53 0.31 -3.90
CA ALA A 230 -3.40 -0.22 -3.15
C ALA A 230 -2.15 -0.44 -4.00
N GLY A 231 -2.33 -0.66 -5.31
CA GLY A 231 -1.25 -0.82 -6.27
C GLY A 231 -1.78 -0.82 -7.70
N THR A 232 -0.92 -0.48 -8.66
CA THR A 232 -1.27 -0.41 -10.08
C THR A 232 -0.20 -1.03 -10.95
N SER A 233 -0.64 -1.53 -12.11
CA SER A 233 0.22 -2.05 -13.16
C SER A 233 -0.29 -1.59 -14.51
N HIS A 234 0.60 -1.02 -15.34
CA HIS A 234 0.24 -0.32 -16.56
C HIS A 234 0.88 -1.00 -17.78
N TYR A 235 0.10 -1.14 -18.84
CA TYR A 235 0.59 -1.49 -20.16
C TYR A 235 0.56 -0.25 -21.05
N PHE A 236 1.71 0.14 -21.60
CA PHE A 236 1.85 1.36 -22.41
C PHE A 236 1.86 1.08 -23.92
N GLY A 237 1.91 -0.17 -24.35
CA GLY A 237 2.17 -0.48 -25.75
C GLY A 237 3.56 -0.01 -26.18
N ASP A 238 3.66 0.51 -27.39
CA ASP A 238 4.89 1.02 -28.00
C ASP A 238 4.94 2.57 -28.08
N GLY A 239 3.97 3.27 -27.48
CA GLY A 239 3.83 4.73 -27.55
C GLY A 239 5.06 5.48 -27.05
N PHE A 240 5.54 5.15 -25.85
CA PHE A 240 6.77 5.75 -25.31
C PHE A 240 8.01 5.38 -26.11
N ALA A 241 8.10 4.14 -26.59
CA ALA A 241 9.21 3.70 -27.45
C ALA A 241 9.29 4.54 -28.73
N LYS A 242 8.17 4.84 -29.35
CA LYS A 242 8.08 5.72 -30.52
C LYS A 242 8.45 7.16 -30.19
N ALA A 243 7.93 7.70 -29.08
CA ALA A 243 8.22 9.10 -28.65
C ALA A 243 9.70 9.31 -28.32
N PHE A 244 10.39 8.28 -27.83
CA PHE A 244 11.82 8.32 -27.47
C PHE A 244 12.75 7.68 -28.50
N ASP A 245 12.22 7.25 -29.63
CA ASP A 245 12.94 6.56 -30.71
C ASP A 245 13.74 5.34 -30.23
N ILE A 246 13.11 4.54 -29.36
CA ILE A 246 13.69 3.30 -28.84
C ILE A 246 13.38 2.19 -29.83
N THR A 247 14.38 1.74 -30.60
CA THR A 247 14.24 0.67 -31.58
C THR A 247 15.22 -0.45 -31.32
N PHE A 248 14.85 -1.66 -31.71
CA PHE A 248 15.72 -2.83 -31.68
C PHE A 248 15.62 -3.62 -32.99
N GLN A 249 16.69 -4.32 -33.32
CA GLN A 249 16.68 -5.27 -34.44
C GLN A 249 16.12 -6.60 -33.93
N ASP A 250 15.03 -7.06 -34.56
CA ASP A 250 14.44 -8.35 -34.28
C ASP A 250 15.28 -9.52 -34.85
N ARG A 251 14.78 -10.75 -34.76
CA ARG A 251 15.49 -11.97 -35.22
C ARG A 251 15.66 -12.03 -36.71
N GLU A 252 14.83 -11.31 -37.48
CA GLU A 252 14.83 -11.15 -38.91
C GLU A 252 15.54 -9.90 -39.41
N ASN A 253 16.29 -9.19 -38.50
CA ASN A 253 16.97 -7.93 -38.75
C ASN A 253 16.03 -6.80 -39.17
N GLN A 254 14.76 -6.83 -38.72
CA GLN A 254 13.83 -5.74 -38.91
C GLN A 254 13.85 -4.83 -37.70
N SER A 255 13.75 -3.50 -37.93
CA SER A 255 13.63 -2.52 -36.86
C SER A 255 12.24 -2.56 -36.26
N ARG A 256 12.14 -2.71 -34.93
CA ARG A 256 10.91 -2.78 -34.16
C ARG A 256 10.95 -1.85 -32.97
N TYR A 257 9.78 -1.44 -32.48
CA TYR A 257 9.61 -0.73 -31.22
C TYR A 257 9.28 -1.74 -30.11
N PRO A 258 9.96 -1.70 -28.96
CA PRO A 258 9.61 -2.55 -27.81
C PRO A 258 8.34 -2.05 -27.12
N HIS A 259 7.71 -2.94 -26.37
CA HIS A 259 6.50 -2.67 -25.59
C HIS A 259 6.85 -2.45 -24.12
N GLN A 260 6.25 -1.42 -23.54
CA GLN A 260 6.59 -0.94 -22.19
C GLN A 260 5.51 -1.29 -21.16
N THR A 261 5.95 -1.58 -19.94
CA THR A 261 5.10 -1.62 -18.75
C THR A 261 5.66 -0.72 -17.66
N SER A 262 4.79 -0.29 -16.74
CA SER A 262 5.23 0.21 -15.44
C SER A 262 4.27 -0.27 -14.34
N TRP A 263 4.77 -0.38 -13.12
CA TRP A 263 3.99 -0.85 -11.99
C TRP A 263 4.57 -0.27 -10.70
N GLY A 264 3.69 0.02 -9.73
CA GLY A 264 4.11 0.71 -8.52
C GLY A 264 3.24 0.48 -7.31
N MET A 265 3.90 0.53 -6.14
CA MET A 265 3.28 0.56 -4.82
C MET A 265 4.02 1.56 -3.94
N SER A 266 3.30 2.37 -3.18
CA SER A 266 3.87 3.43 -2.34
C SER A 266 3.60 3.20 -0.86
N THR A 267 4.19 4.06 -0.02
CA THR A 267 3.90 4.15 1.42
C THR A 267 2.41 4.39 1.75
N ARG A 268 1.57 4.71 0.73
CA ARG A 268 0.11 4.73 0.88
C ARG A 268 -0.44 3.42 1.47
N ILE A 269 0.20 2.29 1.19
CA ILE A 269 -0.24 1.00 1.71
C ILE A 269 -0.16 0.92 3.24
N ILE A 270 0.72 1.69 3.89
CA ILE A 270 0.76 1.80 5.35
C ILE A 270 -0.55 2.46 5.86
N GLY A 271 -1.00 3.51 5.17
CA GLY A 271 -2.34 4.08 5.41
C GLY A 271 -3.46 3.05 5.23
N GLY A 272 -3.34 2.20 4.21
CA GLY A 272 -4.23 1.07 3.99
C GLY A 272 -4.27 0.08 5.16
N ILE A 273 -3.11 -0.28 5.72
CA ILE A 273 -3.00 -1.14 6.91
C ILE A 273 -3.74 -0.51 8.10
N ILE A 274 -3.50 0.78 8.37
CA ILE A 274 -4.16 1.50 9.46
C ILE A 274 -5.68 1.46 9.29
N MET A 275 -6.17 1.83 8.11
CA MET A 275 -7.61 1.96 7.83
C MET A 275 -8.33 0.63 7.62
N THR A 276 -7.61 -0.46 7.41
CA THR A 276 -8.19 -1.81 7.29
C THR A 276 -8.23 -2.54 8.63
N HIS A 277 -7.19 -2.42 9.44
CA HIS A 277 -7.00 -3.27 10.63
C HIS A 277 -7.07 -2.51 11.95
N GLY A 278 -6.75 -1.21 11.97
CA GLY A 278 -6.77 -0.39 13.19
C GLY A 278 -8.11 -0.40 13.91
N ASP A 279 -8.08 -0.18 15.22
CA ASP A 279 -9.26 -0.08 16.07
C ASP A 279 -9.18 1.12 17.02
N ASN A 280 -10.12 1.24 17.95
CA ASN A 280 -10.15 2.35 18.90
C ASN A 280 -9.05 2.29 20.00
N ASN A 281 -8.20 1.27 19.97
CA ASN A 281 -7.01 1.16 20.84
C ASN A 281 -5.70 1.40 20.08
N GLY A 282 -5.78 1.63 18.78
CA GLY A 282 -4.64 1.99 17.96
C GLY A 282 -4.43 1.10 16.74
N LEU A 283 -3.18 0.98 16.36
CA LEU A 283 -2.73 0.20 15.22
C LEU A 283 -2.89 -1.31 15.47
N VAL A 284 -3.18 -2.06 14.42
CA VAL A 284 -3.13 -3.53 14.38
C VAL A 284 -2.29 -3.93 13.18
N LEU A 285 -1.09 -4.44 13.43
CA LEU A 285 -0.15 -4.76 12.36
C LEU A 285 -0.26 -6.22 11.92
N PRO A 286 -0.28 -6.46 10.60
CA PRO A 286 -0.01 -7.77 10.05
C PRO A 286 1.38 -8.24 10.48
N PRO A 287 1.53 -9.49 10.96
CA PRO A 287 2.80 -9.98 11.48
C PRO A 287 3.98 -9.88 10.51
N ALA A 288 3.73 -10.06 9.20
CA ALA A 288 4.78 -10.01 8.19
C ALA A 288 5.53 -8.67 8.16
N VAL A 289 4.83 -7.55 8.38
CA VAL A 289 5.40 -6.20 8.29
C VAL A 289 5.59 -5.51 9.64
N ALA A 290 5.19 -6.13 10.74
CA ALA A 290 5.35 -5.57 12.07
C ALA A 290 6.84 -5.42 12.44
N PRO A 291 7.31 -4.24 12.83
CA PRO A 291 8.71 -4.05 13.28
C PRO A 291 9.04 -4.88 14.51
N ILE A 292 8.04 -5.12 15.34
CA ILE A 292 8.09 -5.99 16.52
C ILE A 292 6.95 -6.99 16.38
N GLN A 293 7.27 -8.28 16.23
CA GLN A 293 6.27 -9.32 16.15
C GLN A 293 5.84 -9.78 17.54
N VAL A 294 6.79 -9.81 18.47
CA VAL A 294 6.56 -10.21 19.86
C VAL A 294 7.23 -9.20 20.79
N MET A 295 6.44 -8.64 21.70
CA MET A 295 6.96 -7.82 22.81
C MET A 295 6.96 -8.64 24.09
N VAL A 296 8.13 -8.90 24.64
CA VAL A 296 8.29 -9.58 25.91
C VAL A 296 8.16 -8.58 27.06
N ILE A 297 7.22 -8.81 27.96
CA ILE A 297 6.95 -7.94 29.09
C ILE A 297 7.11 -8.74 30.39
N PRO A 298 8.20 -8.50 31.17
CA PRO A 298 8.35 -9.08 32.50
C PRO A 298 7.34 -8.44 33.46
N VAL A 299 6.51 -9.28 34.09
CA VAL A 299 5.53 -8.88 35.10
C VAL A 299 6.13 -9.09 36.49
N ALA A 300 6.06 -8.08 37.36
CA ALA A 300 6.74 -8.07 38.65
C ALA A 300 8.27 -8.31 38.51
N MET A 301 8.89 -7.54 37.63
CA MET A 301 10.32 -7.66 37.25
C MET A 301 11.29 -7.46 38.42
N HIS A 302 10.81 -6.88 39.56
CA HIS A 302 11.59 -6.75 40.80
C HIS A 302 11.77 -8.08 41.56
N LYS A 303 11.05 -9.13 41.15
CA LYS A 303 11.20 -10.48 41.72
C LYS A 303 12.39 -11.18 41.06
N GLU A 304 13.10 -11.96 41.90
CA GLU A 304 14.29 -12.71 41.48
C GLU A 304 13.98 -13.67 40.31
N GLY A 305 14.84 -13.68 39.32
CA GLY A 305 14.76 -14.57 38.14
C GLY A 305 13.80 -14.15 37.04
N VAL A 306 12.96 -13.12 37.24
CA VAL A 306 11.97 -12.71 36.22
C VAL A 306 12.63 -12.02 35.02
N LEU A 307 13.52 -11.05 35.26
CA LEU A 307 14.24 -10.37 34.19
C LEU A 307 15.13 -11.32 33.38
N GLU A 308 15.86 -12.18 34.09
CA GLU A 308 16.74 -13.18 33.49
C GLU A 308 15.95 -14.14 32.59
N LYS A 309 14.79 -14.63 33.06
CA LYS A 309 13.94 -15.51 32.25
C LYS A 309 13.32 -14.77 31.06
N ALA A 310 12.86 -13.54 31.24
CA ALA A 310 12.35 -12.73 30.14
C ALA A 310 13.42 -12.48 29.05
N ALA A 311 14.66 -12.20 29.45
CA ALA A 311 15.77 -12.04 28.54
C ALA A 311 16.13 -13.34 27.80
N GLU A 312 16.11 -14.48 28.50
CA GLU A 312 16.32 -15.81 27.90
C GLU A 312 15.27 -16.08 26.80
N LEU A 313 13.97 -15.84 27.10
CA LEU A 313 12.89 -16.06 26.13
C LEU A 313 12.98 -15.10 24.93
N ARG A 314 13.30 -13.82 25.16
CA ARG A 314 13.59 -12.88 24.10
C ARG A 314 14.69 -13.40 23.17
N ASP A 315 15.80 -13.85 23.71
CA ASP A 315 16.96 -14.28 22.93
C ASP A 315 16.72 -15.61 22.20
N ARG A 316 15.89 -16.49 22.76
CA ARG A 316 15.40 -17.69 22.06
C ARG A 316 14.57 -17.30 20.83
N LEU A 317 13.57 -16.45 21.01
CA LEU A 317 12.63 -16.05 19.96
C LEU A 317 13.27 -15.18 18.89
N LYS A 318 14.29 -14.37 19.21
CA LYS A 318 15.02 -13.53 18.25
C LYS A 318 15.66 -14.30 17.08
N LYS A 319 15.87 -15.60 17.23
CA LYS A 319 16.45 -16.44 16.16
C LYS A 319 15.51 -16.55 14.95
N ASN A 320 14.20 -16.46 15.19
CA ASN A 320 13.19 -16.68 14.14
C ASN A 320 12.20 -15.51 13.98
N PHE A 321 12.15 -14.59 14.94
CA PHE A 321 11.16 -13.52 14.99
C PHE A 321 11.79 -12.18 15.33
N ARG A 322 11.10 -11.09 14.98
CA ARG A 322 11.45 -9.72 15.41
C ARG A 322 10.89 -9.51 16.82
N VAL A 323 11.76 -9.58 17.81
CA VAL A 323 11.39 -9.58 19.24
C VAL A 323 12.10 -8.46 19.97
N LYS A 324 11.37 -7.75 20.81
CA LYS A 324 11.91 -6.81 21.81
C LYS A 324 11.42 -7.17 23.20
N MET A 325 12.07 -6.63 24.20
CA MET A 325 11.69 -6.72 25.61
C MET A 325 11.59 -5.31 26.19
N ASP A 326 10.57 -5.07 26.98
CA ASP A 326 10.42 -3.82 27.73
C ASP A 326 10.70 -4.05 29.23
N ASP A 327 11.90 -3.71 29.63
CA ASP A 327 12.39 -3.75 31.01
C ASP A 327 12.41 -2.34 31.67
N SER A 328 11.73 -1.35 31.08
CA SER A 328 11.58 -0.02 31.67
C SER A 328 10.83 -0.08 33.01
N ASP A 329 10.91 1.02 33.78
CA ASP A 329 10.25 1.17 35.05
C ASP A 329 8.75 1.47 34.98
N GLN A 330 8.19 1.53 33.76
CA GLN A 330 6.76 1.74 33.54
C GLN A 330 5.93 0.57 34.08
N SER A 331 4.70 0.87 34.49
CA SER A 331 3.78 -0.17 34.97
C SER A 331 3.40 -1.15 33.86
N PRO A 332 3.12 -2.43 34.16
CA PRO A 332 2.68 -3.40 33.16
C PRO A 332 1.46 -2.92 32.36
N GLY A 333 0.48 -2.26 33.01
CA GLY A 333 -0.70 -1.73 32.33
C GLY A 333 -0.36 -0.63 31.31
N TRP A 334 0.61 0.23 31.63
CA TRP A 334 1.10 1.23 30.66
C TRP A 334 1.78 0.54 29.46
N LYS A 335 2.65 -0.43 29.72
CA LYS A 335 3.32 -1.19 28.65
C LYS A 335 2.31 -1.89 27.73
N PHE A 336 1.29 -2.51 28.31
CA PHE A 336 0.23 -3.16 27.54
C PHE A 336 -0.48 -2.18 26.60
N ALA A 337 -0.90 -1.02 27.13
CA ALA A 337 -1.56 0.00 26.34
C ALA A 337 -0.64 0.60 25.25
N GLN A 338 0.64 0.80 25.56
CA GLN A 338 1.63 1.35 24.61
C GLN A 338 1.83 0.41 23.41
N TYR A 339 1.97 -0.89 23.65
CA TYR A 339 2.19 -1.85 22.56
C TYR A 339 0.90 -2.25 21.84
N GLU A 340 -0.26 -2.10 22.48
CA GLU A 340 -1.55 -2.10 21.80
C GLU A 340 -1.69 -0.92 20.83
N MET A 341 -1.32 0.29 21.25
CA MET A 341 -1.30 1.48 20.39
C MET A 341 -0.37 1.28 19.18
N LYS A 342 0.80 0.71 19.38
CA LYS A 342 1.76 0.40 18.32
C LYS A 342 1.39 -0.83 17.47
N GLY A 343 0.32 -1.53 17.81
CA GLY A 343 -0.19 -2.66 17.02
C GLY A 343 0.71 -3.89 16.99
N VAL A 344 1.54 -4.08 18.01
CA VAL A 344 2.41 -5.27 18.12
C VAL A 344 1.57 -6.54 18.12
N PRO A 345 1.75 -7.48 17.19
CA PRO A 345 0.87 -8.64 17.01
C PRO A 345 0.72 -9.51 18.23
N LEU A 346 1.83 -9.79 18.92
CA LEU A 346 1.84 -10.62 20.13
C LEU A 346 2.55 -9.92 21.29
N ARG A 347 1.97 -10.02 22.47
CA ARG A 347 2.61 -9.71 23.74
C ARG A 347 2.87 -11.00 24.50
N LEU A 348 4.11 -11.21 24.96
CA LEU A 348 4.50 -12.30 25.82
C LEU A 348 4.65 -11.76 27.24
N GLU A 349 3.78 -12.18 28.15
CA GLU A 349 3.82 -11.85 29.57
C GLU A 349 4.49 -13.00 30.34
N ILE A 350 5.45 -12.70 31.19
CA ILE A 350 6.14 -13.67 32.05
C ILE A 350 6.31 -13.11 33.47
N GLY A 351 5.82 -13.82 34.46
CA GLY A 351 5.93 -13.48 35.86
C GLY A 351 6.35 -14.66 36.72
N PRO A 352 6.51 -14.49 38.06
CA PRO A 352 7.01 -15.53 38.93
C PRO A 352 6.18 -16.82 38.87
N LYS A 353 4.85 -16.72 38.85
CA LYS A 353 3.94 -17.86 38.78
C LYS A 353 4.02 -18.60 37.45
N ASP A 354 4.34 -17.89 36.38
CA ASP A 354 4.50 -18.50 35.06
C ASP A 354 5.79 -19.28 34.98
N ILE A 355 6.87 -18.74 35.56
CA ILE A 355 8.16 -19.44 35.67
C ILE A 355 8.03 -20.75 36.46
N GLU A 356 7.38 -20.69 37.61
CA GLU A 356 7.13 -21.90 38.47
C GLU A 356 6.41 -23.01 37.69
N LYS A 357 5.52 -22.65 36.76
CA LYS A 357 4.73 -23.55 35.94
C LYS A 357 5.35 -23.90 34.59
N ASN A 358 6.56 -23.46 34.33
CA ASN A 358 7.23 -23.58 33.04
C ASN A 358 6.35 -23.12 31.85
N GLN A 359 5.68 -21.99 32.01
CA GLN A 359 4.77 -21.40 31.00
C GLN A 359 4.98 -19.91 30.82
N CYS A 360 4.36 -19.33 29.80
CA CYS A 360 4.15 -17.89 29.67
C CYS A 360 2.72 -17.63 29.16
N VAL A 361 2.33 -16.35 29.09
CA VAL A 361 1.06 -15.93 28.52
C VAL A 361 1.33 -15.18 27.22
N LEU A 362 0.81 -15.67 26.10
CA LEU A 362 0.74 -14.94 24.85
C LEU A 362 -0.61 -14.21 24.77
N VAL A 363 -0.58 -12.94 24.34
CA VAL A 363 -1.79 -12.15 24.14
C VAL A 363 -1.79 -11.63 22.72
N ARG A 364 -2.80 -11.99 21.93
CA ARG A 364 -2.98 -11.48 20.58
C ARG A 364 -3.52 -10.06 20.58
N ARG A 365 -2.95 -9.19 19.74
CA ARG A 365 -3.44 -7.81 19.56
C ARG A 365 -4.82 -7.77 18.93
N SER A 366 -5.11 -8.66 17.99
CA SER A 366 -6.29 -8.64 17.13
C SER A 366 -7.61 -8.91 17.82
N ASP A 367 -7.61 -9.71 18.92
CA ASP A 367 -8.80 -10.12 19.66
C ASP A 367 -8.60 -10.13 21.19
N ARG A 368 -7.37 -9.85 21.66
CA ARG A 368 -6.97 -9.83 23.07
C ARG A 368 -7.09 -11.16 23.78
N GLU A 369 -7.16 -12.26 23.04
CA GLU A 369 -7.18 -13.59 23.64
C GLU A 369 -5.86 -13.88 24.33
N LYS A 370 -5.97 -14.44 25.53
CA LYS A 370 -4.83 -14.87 26.38
C LYS A 370 -4.66 -16.37 26.28
N ILE A 371 -3.48 -16.79 25.85
CA ILE A 371 -3.12 -18.18 25.66
C ILE A 371 -1.97 -18.53 26.59
N PHE A 372 -2.17 -19.54 27.44
CA PHE A 372 -1.12 -20.10 28.28
C PHE A 372 -0.32 -21.13 27.47
N VAL A 373 0.98 -20.93 27.37
CA VAL A 373 1.87 -21.69 26.52
C VAL A 373 3.02 -22.27 27.34
N SER A 374 3.29 -23.57 27.17
CA SER A 374 4.48 -24.17 27.73
C SER A 374 5.76 -23.57 27.11
N LEU A 375 6.76 -23.30 27.92
CA LEU A 375 8.05 -22.81 27.43
C LEU A 375 8.79 -23.85 26.59
N ASP A 376 8.42 -25.14 26.69
CA ASP A 376 9.03 -26.21 25.90
C ASP A 376 8.68 -26.12 24.42
N ASN A 377 7.49 -25.59 24.08
CA ASN A 377 6.99 -25.44 22.71
C ASN A 377 6.80 -23.96 22.31
N LEU A 378 7.58 -23.06 22.88
CA LEU A 378 7.36 -21.63 22.78
C LEU A 378 7.44 -21.12 21.33
N GLU A 379 8.45 -21.53 20.58
CA GLU A 379 8.68 -21.05 19.21
C GLU A 379 7.55 -21.48 18.26
N GLU A 380 7.09 -22.71 18.38
CA GLU A 380 5.96 -23.23 17.60
C GLU A 380 4.66 -22.51 17.95
N ALA A 381 4.41 -22.29 19.24
CA ALA A 381 3.24 -21.56 19.70
C ALA A 381 3.24 -20.11 19.24
N VAL A 382 4.38 -19.42 19.25
CA VAL A 382 4.50 -18.07 18.75
C VAL A 382 4.20 -18.03 17.23
N ALA A 383 4.76 -18.96 16.46
CA ALA A 383 4.50 -19.04 15.01
C ALA A 383 3.01 -19.28 14.73
N GLU A 384 2.36 -20.18 15.45
CA GLU A 384 0.93 -20.45 15.34
C GLU A 384 0.10 -19.21 15.68
N GLN A 385 0.39 -18.53 16.78
CA GLN A 385 -0.37 -17.36 17.20
C GLN A 385 -0.19 -16.17 16.27
N LEU A 386 0.98 -15.99 15.65
CA LEU A 386 1.18 -14.98 14.61
C LEU A 386 0.32 -15.28 13.38
N GLU A 387 0.23 -16.55 12.97
CA GLU A 387 -0.64 -16.96 11.87
C GLU A 387 -2.14 -16.78 12.21
N GLU A 388 -2.54 -17.06 13.44
CA GLU A 388 -3.90 -16.77 13.91
C GLU A 388 -4.23 -15.27 13.84
N VAL A 389 -3.28 -14.39 14.22
CA VAL A 389 -3.44 -12.94 14.06
C VAL A 389 -3.68 -12.60 12.59
N ARG A 390 -2.82 -13.09 11.68
CA ARG A 390 -2.95 -12.84 10.24
C ARG A 390 -4.30 -13.27 9.69
N ARG A 391 -4.71 -14.53 9.98
CA ARG A 391 -6.00 -15.07 9.52
C ARG A 391 -7.18 -14.30 10.10
N GLY A 392 -7.13 -13.97 11.38
CA GLY A 392 -8.21 -13.26 12.06
C GLY A 392 -8.44 -11.86 11.52
N ILE A 393 -7.38 -11.08 11.27
CA ILE A 393 -7.52 -9.73 10.69
C ILE A 393 -7.92 -9.77 9.21
N TYR A 394 -7.45 -10.76 8.45
CA TYR A 394 -7.91 -10.97 7.07
C TYR A 394 -9.40 -11.28 7.01
N GLN A 395 -9.86 -12.22 7.82
CA GLN A 395 -11.26 -12.62 7.85
C GLN A 395 -12.19 -11.45 8.22
N LYS A 396 -11.83 -10.67 9.24
CA LYS A 396 -12.57 -9.47 9.63
C LYS A 396 -12.65 -8.43 8.50
N ALA A 397 -11.55 -8.23 7.77
CA ALA A 397 -11.51 -7.30 6.64
C ALA A 397 -12.35 -7.81 5.45
N LEU A 398 -12.32 -9.11 5.18
CA LEU A 398 -13.11 -9.75 4.13
C LEU A 398 -14.61 -9.65 4.43
N GLU A 399 -15.04 -10.03 5.63
CA GLU A 399 -16.44 -9.92 6.07
C GLU A 399 -16.96 -8.49 5.99
N ARG A 400 -16.15 -7.52 6.38
CA ARG A 400 -16.49 -6.09 6.24
C ARG A 400 -16.69 -5.73 4.78
N ARG A 401 -15.75 -6.07 3.89
CA ARG A 401 -15.86 -5.78 2.46
C ARG A 401 -17.12 -6.40 1.87
N GLU A 402 -17.41 -7.66 2.19
CA GLU A 402 -18.59 -8.35 1.68
C GLU A 402 -19.89 -7.73 2.21
N SER A 403 -19.96 -7.41 3.49
CA SER A 403 -21.14 -6.78 4.12
C SER A 403 -21.39 -5.35 3.62
N MET A 404 -20.36 -4.67 3.11
CA MET A 404 -20.44 -3.31 2.57
C MET A 404 -20.31 -3.29 1.03
N THR A 405 -20.61 -4.39 0.37
CA THR A 405 -20.69 -4.48 -1.09
C THR A 405 -22.14 -4.70 -1.49
N TYR A 406 -22.67 -3.77 -2.26
CA TYR A 406 -24.08 -3.71 -2.67
C TYR A 406 -24.21 -3.87 -4.17
N THR A 407 -25.42 -4.09 -4.65
CA THR A 407 -25.76 -4.14 -6.07
C THR A 407 -26.83 -3.10 -6.38
N ALA A 408 -26.69 -2.40 -7.51
CA ALA A 408 -27.69 -1.49 -8.04
C ALA A 408 -27.95 -1.77 -9.51
N LYS A 409 -29.22 -1.75 -9.91
CA LYS A 409 -29.69 -2.00 -11.28
C LYS A 409 -30.11 -0.74 -12.00
N THR A 410 -30.48 0.31 -11.25
CA THR A 410 -30.91 1.62 -11.77
C THR A 410 -30.13 2.75 -11.13
N MET A 411 -30.17 3.92 -11.75
CA MET A 411 -29.52 5.14 -11.22
C MET A 411 -30.10 5.53 -9.86
N GLU A 412 -31.41 5.37 -9.66
CA GLU A 412 -32.10 5.68 -8.41
C GLU A 412 -31.62 4.76 -7.28
N GLU A 413 -31.50 3.46 -7.55
CA GLU A 413 -30.97 2.49 -6.58
C GLU A 413 -29.50 2.80 -6.24
N LEU A 414 -28.67 3.06 -7.25
CA LEU A 414 -27.25 3.38 -7.05
C LEU A 414 -27.09 4.63 -6.19
N LYS A 415 -27.86 5.68 -6.49
CA LYS A 415 -27.84 6.94 -5.74
C LYS A 415 -28.30 6.72 -4.29
N ALA A 416 -29.38 6.00 -4.08
CA ALA A 416 -29.88 5.70 -2.74
C ALA A 416 -28.83 4.94 -1.90
N VAL A 417 -28.17 3.93 -2.49
CA VAL A 417 -27.09 3.20 -1.82
C VAL A 417 -25.90 4.12 -1.53
N ALA A 418 -25.47 4.92 -2.50
CA ALA A 418 -24.30 5.82 -2.34
C ALA A 418 -24.52 6.92 -1.28
N ASP A 419 -25.77 7.35 -1.09
CA ASP A 419 -26.14 8.37 -0.10
C ASP A 419 -26.28 7.78 1.32
N GLU A 420 -26.81 6.56 1.44
CA GLU A 420 -27.16 5.96 2.73
C GLU A 420 -26.14 4.97 3.27
N LYS A 421 -25.36 4.32 2.41
CA LYS A 421 -24.50 3.20 2.79
C LYS A 421 -23.08 3.39 2.28
N PRO A 422 -22.06 3.40 3.17
CA PRO A 422 -20.68 3.39 2.73
C PRO A 422 -20.31 2.02 2.13
N GLY A 423 -19.50 1.99 1.09
CA GLY A 423 -19.01 0.74 0.51
C GLY A 423 -18.92 0.74 -1.01
N PHE A 424 -18.78 -0.45 -1.56
CA PHE A 424 -18.77 -0.70 -3.00
C PHE A 424 -20.18 -0.95 -3.53
N ILE A 425 -20.42 -0.52 -4.76
CA ILE A 425 -21.67 -0.77 -5.48
C ILE A 425 -21.31 -1.48 -6.79
N LYS A 426 -21.77 -2.71 -6.95
CA LYS A 426 -21.71 -3.42 -8.23
C LYS A 426 -22.84 -2.94 -9.12
N ALA A 427 -22.52 -2.45 -10.30
CA ALA A 427 -23.52 -2.03 -11.28
C ALA A 427 -23.00 -2.19 -12.69
N MET A 428 -23.91 -2.50 -13.62
CA MET A 428 -23.59 -2.70 -15.03
C MET A 428 -23.41 -1.38 -15.76
N TRP A 429 -22.46 -1.34 -16.68
CA TRP A 429 -22.08 -0.16 -17.44
C TRP A 429 -22.00 -0.46 -18.95
N CYS A 430 -22.38 0.51 -19.78
CA CYS A 430 -22.38 0.37 -21.25
C CYS A 430 -21.03 0.66 -21.91
N GLY A 431 -20.03 1.15 -21.15
CA GLY A 431 -18.73 1.55 -21.67
C GLY A 431 -18.65 3.00 -22.15
N ASP A 432 -19.71 3.81 -21.95
CA ASP A 432 -19.75 5.23 -22.34
C ASP A 432 -19.26 6.12 -21.19
N GLU A 433 -18.21 6.91 -21.44
CA GLU A 433 -17.64 7.84 -20.48
C GLU A 433 -18.65 8.87 -19.95
N ALA A 434 -19.58 9.30 -20.80
CA ALA A 434 -20.65 10.22 -20.39
C ALA A 434 -21.55 9.62 -19.28
N CYS A 435 -21.73 8.30 -19.26
CA CYS A 435 -22.44 7.64 -18.16
C CYS A 435 -21.62 7.61 -16.87
N GLU A 436 -20.31 7.43 -16.97
CA GLU A 436 -19.39 7.47 -15.83
C GLU A 436 -19.39 8.89 -15.19
N GLU A 437 -19.35 9.95 -16.00
CA GLU A 437 -19.45 11.33 -15.51
C GLU A 437 -20.77 11.60 -14.80
N LYS A 438 -21.89 11.19 -15.38
CA LYS A 438 -23.21 11.34 -14.75
C LYS A 438 -23.33 10.62 -13.41
N LEU A 439 -22.71 9.44 -13.28
CA LEU A 439 -22.66 8.72 -11.99
C LEU A 439 -21.89 9.50 -10.94
N LYS A 440 -20.76 10.11 -11.33
CA LYS A 440 -19.95 10.95 -10.46
C LYS A 440 -20.72 12.21 -10.00
N GLU A 441 -21.39 12.89 -10.93
CA GLU A 441 -22.18 14.07 -10.64
C GLU A 441 -23.41 13.75 -9.76
N ALA A 442 -24.13 12.67 -10.08
CA ALA A 442 -25.39 12.35 -9.43
C ALA A 442 -25.25 11.66 -8.07
N ALA A 443 -24.21 10.84 -7.87
CA ALA A 443 -24.03 10.00 -6.70
C ALA A 443 -22.67 10.18 -5.98
N GLY A 444 -21.78 11.01 -6.53
CA GLY A 444 -20.45 11.24 -5.94
C GLY A 444 -19.55 9.99 -5.93
N VAL A 445 -19.84 9.01 -6.79
CA VAL A 445 -19.05 7.79 -6.93
C VAL A 445 -18.24 7.80 -8.22
N SER A 446 -17.08 7.16 -8.21
CA SER A 446 -16.29 6.94 -9.40
C SER A 446 -16.11 5.45 -9.65
N SER A 447 -15.74 5.07 -10.88
CA SER A 447 -15.39 3.69 -11.20
C SER A 447 -14.12 3.31 -10.43
N ARG A 448 -14.18 2.20 -9.70
CA ARG A 448 -13.00 1.69 -9.01
C ARG A 448 -12.23 0.74 -9.91
N CYS A 449 -12.91 -0.26 -10.42
CA CYS A 449 -12.40 -1.13 -11.46
C CYS A 449 -13.51 -1.93 -12.15
N MET A 450 -13.22 -2.41 -13.35
CA MET A 450 -13.90 -3.50 -14.01
C MET A 450 -13.21 -4.79 -13.56
N PRO A 451 -13.80 -5.60 -12.67
CA PRO A 451 -13.12 -6.78 -12.13
C PRO A 451 -12.87 -7.81 -13.21
N PHE A 452 -11.84 -8.63 -13.05
CA PHE A 452 -11.56 -9.73 -14.00
C PHE A 452 -12.65 -10.79 -13.96
N GLU A 453 -13.18 -11.06 -12.78
CA GLU A 453 -14.34 -11.95 -12.60
C GLU A 453 -15.62 -11.12 -12.77
N GLN A 454 -16.26 -11.26 -13.91
CA GLN A 454 -17.47 -10.54 -14.24
C GLN A 454 -18.72 -11.25 -13.72
N GLU A 455 -19.65 -10.47 -13.21
CA GLU A 455 -20.97 -10.90 -12.75
C GLU A 455 -22.05 -10.08 -13.47
N GLU A 456 -23.00 -10.71 -14.11
CA GLU A 456 -24.11 -10.01 -14.74
C GLU A 456 -25.21 -9.70 -13.72
N VAL A 457 -25.16 -8.50 -13.13
CA VAL A 457 -26.13 -8.06 -12.11
C VAL A 457 -27.38 -7.42 -12.70
N ALA A 458 -27.34 -7.03 -13.98
CA ALA A 458 -28.46 -6.52 -14.77
C ALA A 458 -28.12 -6.60 -16.28
N GLU A 459 -29.11 -6.55 -17.15
CA GLU A 459 -28.91 -6.54 -18.61
C GLU A 459 -28.54 -5.15 -19.14
N THR A 460 -28.89 -4.10 -18.42
CA THR A 460 -28.76 -2.72 -18.87
C THR A 460 -27.84 -1.88 -18.03
N CYS A 461 -27.28 -0.83 -18.65
CA CYS A 461 -26.46 0.17 -18.00
C CYS A 461 -27.25 0.88 -16.90
N VAL A 462 -26.68 0.93 -15.70
CA VAL A 462 -27.26 1.58 -14.52
C VAL A 462 -27.59 3.06 -14.75
N CYS A 463 -26.88 3.73 -15.67
CA CYS A 463 -27.06 5.16 -15.97
C CYS A 463 -28.06 5.42 -17.10
N CYS A 464 -27.87 4.79 -18.26
CA CYS A 464 -28.60 5.17 -19.49
C CYS A 464 -29.65 4.14 -19.96
N GLY A 465 -29.72 2.97 -19.31
CA GLY A 465 -30.65 1.90 -19.68
C GLY A 465 -30.33 1.17 -20.99
N LYS A 466 -29.27 1.53 -21.72
CA LYS A 466 -28.80 0.79 -22.89
C LYS A 466 -28.19 -0.55 -22.48
N LYS A 467 -28.05 -1.47 -23.44
CA LYS A 467 -27.38 -2.76 -23.19
C LYS A 467 -26.02 -2.54 -22.52
N ALA A 468 -25.81 -3.21 -21.41
CA ALA A 468 -24.55 -3.15 -20.67
C ALA A 468 -23.47 -4.00 -21.34
N LYS A 469 -22.20 -3.65 -21.10
CA LYS A 469 -21.03 -4.36 -21.56
C LYS A 469 -20.25 -5.04 -20.45
N THR A 470 -20.18 -4.41 -19.27
CA THR A 470 -19.33 -4.87 -18.17
C THR A 470 -19.91 -4.46 -16.82
N MET A 471 -19.66 -5.27 -15.82
CA MET A 471 -19.89 -4.92 -14.42
C MET A 471 -18.70 -4.11 -13.90
N VAL A 472 -18.99 -3.06 -13.13
CA VAL A 472 -18.01 -2.18 -12.53
C VAL A 472 -18.28 -2.06 -11.03
N TYR A 473 -17.21 -2.02 -10.24
CA TYR A 473 -17.26 -1.58 -8.85
C TYR A 473 -17.23 -0.06 -8.80
N TRP A 474 -18.28 0.53 -8.26
CA TRP A 474 -18.43 1.97 -8.03
C TRP A 474 -18.24 2.26 -6.55
N GLY A 475 -17.68 3.43 -6.22
CA GLY A 475 -17.50 3.82 -4.83
C GLY A 475 -16.83 5.17 -4.67
N LYS A 476 -16.89 5.68 -3.44
CA LYS A 476 -16.09 6.83 -3.01
C LYS A 476 -14.66 6.35 -2.73
N SER A 477 -13.65 7.20 -2.90
CA SER A 477 -12.23 6.83 -2.72
C SER A 477 -11.43 7.90 -2.00
N TYR A 478 -10.27 7.50 -1.53
CA TYR A 478 -9.24 8.38 -0.99
C TYR A 478 -8.42 9.04 -2.09
#